data_34d70a4280f9f53c34944b979c183910
#
_entry.id   34d70a4280f9f53c34944b979c183910
#
_cell.length_a   1.000
_cell.length_b   1.000
_cell.length_c   1.000
_cell.angle_alpha   90.00
_cell.angle_beta   90.00
_cell.angle_gamma   90.00
#
_symmetry.space_group_name_H-M   'P 1'
#
loop_
_entity.id
_entity.type
_entity.pdbx_description
1 polymer ?
#
loop_
_entity_poly.entity_id
_entity_poly.type
_entity_poly.pdbx_seq_one_letter_code
_entity_poly.pdbx_strand_id
1 'polypeptide(L)'
;MQRCKMKKIFISQPMRGRADEEIRAEREAILAQVAAKFPGEDVQEIKSFIPDEFHETDWKNVGLAYLGKSLMMLAEADLAVFVQGYADARGCKIEHEAAAAYNVDRMYV
;
A
#
# COMPACT_ATOMS: atom_id res chain seq x y z
N MET A 1 -18.07 -27.06 -0.78
CA MET A 1 -16.82 -26.60 -1.40
C MET A 1 -16.41 -25.26 -0.79
N GLN A 2 -15.23 -25.21 -0.23
CA GLN A 2 -14.72 -23.95 0.33
C GLN A 2 -14.07 -23.11 -0.76
N ARG A 3 -14.46 -21.85 -0.80
CA ARG A 3 -13.77 -20.88 -1.65
C ARG A 3 -12.54 -20.36 -0.91
N CYS A 4 -11.43 -20.19 -1.62
CA CYS A 4 -10.31 -19.43 -1.09
C CYS A 4 -10.79 -18.00 -0.86
N LYS A 5 -10.61 -17.51 0.36
CA LYS A 5 -10.96 -16.14 0.69
C LYS A 5 -9.93 -15.21 0.08
N MET A 6 -10.38 -14.25 -0.72
CA MET A 6 -9.50 -13.23 -1.28
C MET A 6 -9.15 -12.22 -0.21
N LYS A 7 -7.86 -11.91 -0.09
CA LYS A 7 -7.35 -10.90 0.82
C LYS A 7 -6.61 -9.84 0.03
N LYS A 8 -7.15 -8.67 -0.05
CA LYS A 8 -6.55 -7.54 -0.78
C LYS A 8 -5.59 -6.80 0.11
N ILE A 9 -4.36 -6.64 -0.35
CA ILE A 9 -3.26 -6.08 0.43
C ILE A 9 -2.87 -4.72 -0.13
N PHE A 10 -2.94 -3.70 0.70
CA PHE A 10 -2.41 -2.38 0.42
C PHE A 10 -1.04 -2.25 1.09
N ILE A 11 -0.02 -1.90 0.32
CA ILE A 11 1.34 -1.74 0.85
C ILE A 11 1.69 -0.26 0.86
N SER A 12 1.98 0.24 2.06
CA SER A 12 2.43 1.61 2.27
C SER A 12 3.93 1.56 2.55
N GLN A 13 4.73 2.04 1.60
CA GLN A 13 6.18 1.99 1.68
C GLN A 13 6.81 3.32 1.33
N PRO A 14 7.86 3.74 2.06
CA PRO A 14 8.63 4.93 1.67
C PRO A 14 9.26 4.71 0.31
N MET A 15 9.11 5.67 -0.59
CA MET A 15 9.60 5.54 -1.97
C MET A 15 10.65 6.57 -2.34
N ARG A 16 10.75 7.64 -1.58
CA ARG A 16 11.63 8.77 -1.90
C ARG A 16 13.08 8.34 -2.00
N GLY A 17 13.72 8.67 -3.12
CA GLY A 17 15.13 8.35 -3.34
C GLY A 17 15.40 6.90 -3.68
N ARG A 18 14.37 6.11 -3.98
CA ARG A 18 14.51 4.69 -4.28
C ARG A 18 14.19 4.40 -5.74
N ALA A 19 14.89 3.44 -6.32
CA ALA A 19 14.63 3.01 -7.69
C ALA A 19 13.33 2.18 -7.75
N ASP A 20 12.63 2.25 -8.88
CA ASP A 20 11.39 1.48 -9.10
C ASP A 20 11.60 -0.01 -8.87
N GLU A 21 12.74 -0.54 -9.30
CA GLU A 21 13.08 -1.95 -9.13
C GLU A 21 13.19 -2.36 -7.67
N GLU A 22 13.78 -1.50 -6.84
CA GLU A 22 13.87 -1.73 -5.40
C GLU A 22 12.49 -1.74 -4.75
N ILE A 23 11.66 -0.79 -5.16
CA ILE A 23 10.28 -0.69 -4.65
C ILE A 23 9.50 -1.95 -4.99
N ARG A 24 9.59 -2.41 -6.24
CA ARG A 24 8.89 -3.62 -6.69
C ARG A 24 9.40 -4.88 -5.99
N ALA A 25 10.71 -5.00 -5.83
CA ALA A 25 11.31 -6.15 -5.14
C ALA A 25 10.88 -6.22 -3.69
N GLU A 26 10.81 -5.09 -3.01
CA GLU A 26 10.32 -5.02 -1.64
C GLU A 26 8.86 -5.45 -1.55
N ARG A 27 8.03 -5.01 -2.49
CA ARG A 27 6.62 -5.41 -2.52
C ARG A 27 6.45 -6.91 -2.71
N GLU A 28 7.24 -7.53 -3.58
CA GLU A 28 7.21 -8.98 -3.78
C GLU A 28 7.56 -9.74 -2.50
N ALA A 29 8.60 -9.28 -1.80
CA ALA A 29 9.03 -9.90 -0.55
C ALA A 29 7.95 -9.76 0.53
N ILE A 30 7.29 -8.60 0.60
CA ILE A 30 6.21 -8.36 1.55
C ILE A 30 5.02 -9.28 1.26
N LEU A 31 4.65 -9.42 0.00
CA LEU A 31 3.53 -10.30 -0.38
C LEU A 31 3.81 -11.75 -0.02
N ALA A 32 5.06 -12.20 -0.16
CA ALA A 32 5.45 -13.54 0.26
C ALA A 32 5.32 -13.71 1.78
N GLN A 33 5.69 -12.71 2.56
CA GLN A 33 5.54 -12.72 4.02
C GLN A 33 4.06 -12.77 4.41
N VAL A 34 3.23 -11.99 3.75
CA VAL A 34 1.78 -11.96 4.02
C VAL A 34 1.16 -13.31 3.68
N ALA A 35 1.50 -13.87 2.53
CA ALA A 35 0.99 -15.18 2.11
C ALA A 35 1.35 -16.28 3.12
N ALA A 36 2.58 -16.24 3.64
CA ALA A 36 3.02 -17.19 4.66
C ALA A 36 2.26 -17.05 5.98
N LYS A 37 1.87 -15.80 6.31
CA LYS A 37 1.15 -15.52 7.55
C LYS A 37 -0.33 -15.91 7.47
N PHE A 38 -0.90 -15.91 6.28
CA PHE A 38 -2.32 -16.21 6.07
C PHE A 38 -2.48 -17.38 5.09
N PRO A 39 -2.04 -18.59 5.50
CA PRO A 39 -2.16 -19.75 4.62
C PRO A 39 -3.63 -20.07 4.35
N GLY A 40 -3.95 -20.48 3.14
CA GLY A 40 -5.30 -20.76 2.73
C GLY A 40 -6.10 -19.55 2.22
N GLU A 41 -5.54 -18.35 2.30
CA GLU A 41 -6.15 -17.15 1.72
C GLU A 41 -5.47 -16.79 0.40
N ASP A 42 -6.26 -16.28 -0.53
CA ASP A 42 -5.75 -15.79 -1.81
C ASP A 42 -5.29 -14.34 -1.62
N VAL A 43 -4.00 -14.15 -1.42
CA VAL A 43 -3.40 -12.83 -1.18
C VAL A 43 -3.19 -12.12 -2.50
N GLN A 44 -3.79 -10.94 -2.66
CA GLN A 44 -3.67 -10.14 -3.86
C GLN A 44 -3.21 -8.73 -3.54
N GLU A 45 -2.24 -8.26 -4.30
CA GLU A 45 -1.71 -6.91 -4.15
C GLU A 45 -2.64 -5.89 -4.81
N ILE A 46 -2.97 -4.83 -4.08
CA ILE A 46 -3.57 -3.64 -4.69
C ILE A 46 -2.42 -2.87 -5.34
N LYS A 47 -2.52 -2.59 -6.64
CA LYS A 47 -1.46 -1.92 -7.40
C LYS A 47 -1.40 -0.44 -7.04
N SER A 48 -0.87 -0.13 -5.87
CA SER A 48 -0.81 1.23 -5.34
C SER A 48 0.48 1.98 -5.70
N PHE A 49 1.47 1.30 -6.28
CA PHE A 49 2.64 1.96 -6.82
C PHE A 49 2.34 2.38 -8.26
N ILE A 50 2.16 3.69 -8.47
CA ILE A 50 1.70 4.25 -9.74
C ILE A 50 2.69 5.33 -10.19
N PRO A 51 3.78 4.95 -10.88
CA PRO A 51 4.74 5.94 -11.36
C PRO A 51 4.13 6.75 -12.51
N ASP A 52 4.37 8.05 -12.48
CA ASP A 52 4.07 9.00 -13.58
C ASP A 52 2.62 8.99 -14.08
N GLU A 53 1.65 8.67 -13.22
CA GLU A 53 0.25 8.65 -13.63
C GLU A 53 -0.38 10.04 -13.73
N PHE A 54 -0.03 10.94 -12.82
CA PHE A 54 -0.58 12.29 -12.79
C PHE A 54 0.40 13.31 -13.35
N HIS A 55 -0.12 14.24 -14.13
CA HIS A 55 0.66 15.33 -14.72
C HIS A 55 0.48 16.62 -13.92
N GLU A 56 1.55 17.38 -13.79
CA GLU A 56 1.54 18.66 -13.06
C GLU A 56 0.52 19.64 -13.63
N THR A 57 0.25 19.56 -14.94
CA THR A 57 -0.72 20.45 -15.59
C THR A 57 -2.14 20.21 -15.14
N ASP A 58 -2.45 19.01 -14.64
CA ASP A 58 -3.81 18.63 -14.27
C ASP A 58 -4.15 19.01 -12.83
N TRP A 59 -3.12 19.17 -11.99
CA TRP A 59 -3.30 19.36 -10.56
C TRP A 59 -2.35 20.43 -10.02
N LYS A 60 -2.84 21.27 -9.12
CA LYS A 60 -1.97 22.25 -8.45
C LYS A 60 -1.01 21.58 -7.47
N ASN A 61 -1.42 20.47 -6.89
CA ASN A 61 -0.58 19.71 -5.98
C ASN A 61 -0.61 18.25 -6.37
N VAL A 62 0.37 17.84 -7.17
CA VAL A 62 0.47 16.49 -7.70
C VAL A 62 0.67 15.47 -6.58
N GLY A 63 1.51 15.79 -5.59
CA GLY A 63 1.73 14.91 -4.46
C GLY A 63 0.45 14.59 -3.71
N LEU A 64 -0.40 15.60 -3.52
CA LEU A 64 -1.69 15.41 -2.85
C LEU A 64 -2.64 14.59 -3.73
N ALA A 65 -2.61 14.77 -5.05
CA ALA A 65 -3.42 13.97 -5.96
C ALA A 65 -3.04 12.49 -5.90
N TYR A 66 -1.74 12.17 -5.86
CA TYR A 66 -1.27 10.80 -5.67
C TYR A 66 -1.74 10.23 -4.33
N LEU A 67 -1.64 11.01 -3.26
CA LEU A 67 -2.11 10.58 -1.95
C LEU A 67 -3.61 10.30 -1.97
N GLY A 68 -4.39 11.16 -2.62
CA GLY A 68 -5.83 10.95 -2.75
C GLY A 68 -6.15 9.62 -3.43
N LYS A 69 -5.44 9.29 -4.49
CA LYS A 69 -5.64 8.02 -5.18
C LYS A 69 -5.22 6.84 -4.29
N SER A 70 -4.11 6.97 -3.57
CA SER A 70 -3.68 5.95 -2.62
C SER A 70 -4.72 5.70 -1.53
N LEU A 71 -5.33 6.76 -1.01
CA LEU A 71 -6.37 6.61 0.00
C LEU A 71 -7.61 5.90 -0.54
N MET A 72 -7.96 6.15 -1.80
CA MET A 72 -9.05 5.41 -2.44
C MET A 72 -8.73 3.91 -2.55
N MET A 73 -7.48 3.59 -2.89
CA MET A 73 -7.04 2.19 -2.94
C MET A 73 -6.98 1.56 -1.55
N LEU A 74 -6.55 2.32 -0.55
CA LEU A 74 -6.56 1.86 0.84
C LEU A 74 -7.97 1.47 1.28
N ALA A 75 -8.98 2.16 0.78
CA ALA A 75 -10.38 1.86 1.09
C ALA A 75 -10.82 0.48 0.59
N GLU A 76 -10.10 -0.11 -0.36
CA GLU A 76 -10.40 -1.46 -0.87
C GLU A 76 -9.67 -2.56 -0.10
N ALA A 77 -8.78 -2.21 0.82
CA ALA A 77 -7.88 -3.16 1.45
C ALA A 77 -8.54 -3.97 2.55
N ASP A 78 -8.22 -5.26 2.59
CA ASP A 78 -8.50 -6.11 3.74
C ASP A 78 -7.38 -6.01 4.77
N LEU A 79 -6.17 -5.69 4.32
CA LEU A 79 -5.00 -5.52 5.18
C LEU A 79 -4.10 -4.44 4.60
N ALA A 80 -3.67 -3.51 5.43
CA ALA A 80 -2.67 -2.51 5.06
C ALA A 80 -1.35 -2.88 5.73
N VAL A 81 -0.29 -2.99 4.91
CA VAL A 81 1.05 -3.33 5.39
C VAL A 81 1.90 -2.07 5.36
N PHE A 82 2.48 -1.72 6.51
CA PHE A 82 3.32 -0.54 6.65
C PHE A 82 4.78 -0.95 6.79
N VAL A 83 5.61 -0.45 5.89
CA VAL A 83 7.03 -0.75 5.83
C VAL A 83 7.79 0.14 6.81
N GLN A 84 8.85 -0.39 7.41
CA GLN A 84 9.69 0.35 8.34
C GLN A 84 10.09 1.71 7.74
N GLY A 85 9.98 2.76 8.53
CA GLY A 85 10.21 4.13 8.08
C GLY A 85 8.93 4.86 7.65
N TYR A 86 7.79 4.19 7.69
CA TYR A 86 6.52 4.79 7.27
C TYR A 86 6.19 6.07 8.06
N ALA A 87 6.55 6.11 9.34
CA ALA A 87 6.25 7.26 10.19
C ALA A 87 7.02 8.54 9.80
N ASP A 88 8.12 8.37 9.07
CA ASP A 88 8.93 9.49 8.60
C ASP A 88 8.62 9.88 7.15
N ALA A 89 7.80 9.10 6.47
CA ALA A 89 7.37 9.37 5.11
C ALA A 89 5.99 9.99 5.14
N ARG A 90 5.86 11.22 4.62
CA ARG A 90 4.62 12.01 4.73
C ARG A 90 3.38 11.27 4.27
N GLY A 91 3.41 10.69 3.08
CA GLY A 91 2.27 9.96 2.54
C GLY A 91 1.93 8.71 3.34
N CYS A 92 2.94 7.94 3.70
CA CYS A 92 2.77 6.72 4.50
C CYS A 92 2.18 7.04 5.87
N LYS A 93 2.64 8.12 6.49
CA LYS A 93 2.12 8.55 7.79
C LYS A 93 0.63 8.86 7.72
N ILE A 94 0.21 9.57 6.68
CA ILE A 94 -1.20 9.92 6.49
C ILE A 94 -2.02 8.67 6.21
N GLU A 95 -1.51 7.78 5.38
CA GLU A 95 -2.17 6.49 5.10
C GLU A 95 -2.34 5.67 6.38
N HIS A 96 -1.32 5.66 7.24
CA HIS A 96 -1.40 4.95 8.51
C HIS A 96 -2.47 5.55 9.43
N GLU A 97 -2.53 6.87 9.53
CA GLU A 97 -3.53 7.55 10.33
C GLU A 97 -4.94 7.25 9.79
N ALA A 98 -5.11 7.26 8.48
CA ALA A 98 -6.39 6.93 7.86
C ALA A 98 -6.79 5.47 8.14
N ALA A 99 -5.86 4.54 8.00
CA ALA A 99 -6.13 3.12 8.29
C ALA A 99 -6.54 2.92 9.74
N ALA A 100 -5.86 3.60 10.67
CA ALA A 100 -6.20 3.51 12.08
C ALA A 100 -7.57 4.12 12.38
N ALA A 101 -7.87 5.28 11.80
CA ALA A 101 -9.13 5.99 12.03
C ALA A 101 -10.33 5.22 11.49
N TYR A 102 -10.16 4.48 10.40
CA TYR A 102 -11.24 3.74 9.74
C TYR A 102 -11.18 2.23 9.98
N ASN A 103 -10.37 1.80 10.95
CA ASN A 103 -10.30 0.40 11.39
C ASN A 103 -9.91 -0.59 10.29
N VAL A 104 -9.03 -0.20 9.39
CA VAL A 104 -8.43 -1.12 8.44
C VAL A 104 -7.37 -1.93 9.20
N ASP A 105 -7.39 -3.24 9.04
CA ASP A 105 -6.40 -4.11 9.68
C ASP A 105 -5.00 -3.73 9.19
N ARG A 106 -4.03 -3.72 10.12
CA ARG A 106 -2.67 -3.27 9.84
C ARG A 106 -1.64 -4.33 10.20
N MET A 107 -0.59 -4.39 9.40
CA MET A 107 0.57 -5.22 9.64
C MET A 107 1.83 -4.37 9.41
N TYR A 108 2.86 -4.63 10.18
CA TYR A 108 4.11 -3.86 10.12
C TYR A 108 5.26 -4.79 9.75
N VAL A 109 6.10 -4.37 8.83
CA VAL A 109 7.24 -5.18 8.37
C VAL A 109 8.55 -4.42 8.46
#